data_23098eb27a125ca710334853343c04c9
#
_entry.id   23098eb27a125ca710334853343c04c9
#
_cell.length_a   1.000
_cell.length_b   1.000
_cell.length_c   1.000
_cell.angle_alpha   90.00
_cell.angle_beta   90.00
_cell.angle_gamma   90.00
#
_symmetry.space_group_name_H-M   'P 1'
#
loop_
_entity.id
_entity.type
_entity.pdbx_description
1 polymer ?
#
loop_
_entity_poly.entity_id
_entity_poly.type
_entity_poly.pdbx_seq_one_letter_code
_entity_poly.pdbx_strand_id
1 'polypeptide(L)'
;MAASVTSVRLRLLRGAALLAIGVAVAGCAGKSNITTGSIARTGKPVGEMNASELRNAADSIGQAYEKNPKDAATGINYANVLRMNGRNEQALAVMQQVAISNPNNREVLAAYGKAQAAAGQLEQALNTILRAQTPDRPDWRLKSAEGAILDQLGRSAEARQRYREALDIQPNESSILSNLGMSYVLARDLKTAETYLRSAASQPGADSSVRQNLALAVGLQGRFQEAETIARQELTAGQAEANVAYLRSMLTQQNAWKKLAADDSGNTN
;
A
#
# COMPACT_ATOMS: atom_id res chain seq x y z
N MET A 1 -28.43 -20.69 -54.90
CA MET A 1 -28.67 -19.65 -53.86
C MET A 1 -27.98 -20.09 -52.59
N ALA A 2 -26.80 -19.56 -52.35
CA ALA A 2 -25.96 -19.91 -51.22
C ALA A 2 -26.14 -18.82 -50.14
N ALA A 3 -26.63 -19.20 -48.97
CA ALA A 3 -26.70 -18.29 -47.82
C ALA A 3 -25.41 -18.39 -47.00
N SER A 4 -24.70 -17.32 -46.97
CA SER A 4 -23.47 -17.10 -46.20
C SER A 4 -23.79 -17.03 -44.69
N VAL A 5 -23.25 -17.95 -43.91
CA VAL A 5 -23.31 -17.91 -42.45
C VAL A 5 -22.11 -17.12 -41.97
N THR A 6 -22.37 -15.87 -41.57
CA THR A 6 -21.38 -14.95 -40.95
C THR A 6 -21.08 -15.40 -39.54
N SER A 7 -19.90 -15.97 -39.32
CA SER A 7 -19.41 -16.34 -38.01
C SER A 7 -19.09 -15.07 -37.18
N VAL A 8 -19.96 -14.74 -36.25
CA VAL A 8 -19.68 -13.72 -35.18
C VAL A 8 -18.66 -14.34 -34.25
N ARG A 9 -17.42 -13.93 -34.40
CA ARG A 9 -16.35 -14.19 -33.41
C ARG A 9 -16.65 -13.37 -32.17
N LEU A 10 -17.28 -13.99 -31.20
CA LEU A 10 -17.42 -13.47 -29.84
C LEU A 10 -16.02 -13.36 -29.20
N ARG A 11 -15.45 -12.18 -29.22
CA ARG A 11 -14.24 -11.89 -28.45
C ARG A 11 -14.63 -11.91 -26.98
N LEU A 12 -14.37 -13.03 -26.33
CA LEU A 12 -14.35 -13.13 -24.87
C LEU A 12 -13.31 -12.12 -24.34
N LEU A 13 -13.79 -10.97 -23.93
CA LEU A 13 -13.06 -10.07 -23.06
C LEU A 13 -12.74 -10.86 -21.78
N ARG A 14 -11.50 -11.28 -21.67
CA ARG A 14 -10.92 -11.74 -20.41
C ARG A 14 -10.93 -10.54 -19.48
N GLY A 15 -12.04 -10.36 -18.79
CA GLY A 15 -12.14 -9.47 -17.65
C GLY A 15 -11.26 -10.03 -16.53
N ALA A 16 -9.98 -9.70 -16.55
CA ALA A 16 -9.19 -9.75 -15.34
C ALA A 16 -9.85 -8.74 -14.39
N ALA A 17 -10.66 -9.24 -13.47
CA ALA A 17 -11.06 -8.49 -12.30
C ALA A 17 -9.75 -8.22 -11.53
N LEU A 18 -9.09 -7.10 -11.87
CA LEU A 18 -8.08 -6.51 -11.04
C LEU A 18 -8.78 -6.17 -9.73
N LEU A 19 -8.64 -7.05 -8.75
CA LEU A 19 -8.82 -6.70 -7.35
C LEU A 19 -7.84 -5.54 -7.13
N ALA A 20 -8.36 -4.32 -7.20
CA ALA A 20 -7.70 -3.18 -6.61
C ALA A 20 -7.74 -3.39 -5.09
N ILE A 21 -6.90 -4.32 -4.61
CA ILE A 21 -6.47 -4.29 -3.22
C ILE A 21 -5.70 -2.98 -3.15
N GLY A 22 -6.37 -1.95 -2.65
CA GLY A 22 -5.69 -0.75 -2.22
C GLY A 22 -4.69 -1.19 -1.16
N VAL A 23 -3.50 -1.57 -1.60
CA VAL A 23 -2.34 -1.65 -0.73
C VAL A 23 -2.16 -0.23 -0.25
N ALA A 24 -2.79 0.08 0.88
CA ALA A 24 -2.42 1.26 1.63
C ALA A 24 -0.92 1.09 1.86
N VAL A 25 -0.12 1.80 1.09
CA VAL A 25 1.29 1.98 1.40
C VAL A 25 1.27 2.71 2.73
N ALA A 26 1.19 1.95 3.81
CA ALA A 26 1.32 2.46 5.16
C ALA A 26 2.71 3.09 5.23
N GLY A 27 2.74 4.39 4.95
CA GLY A 27 3.95 5.19 5.08
C GLY A 27 4.41 5.05 6.52
N CYS A 28 5.61 4.51 6.68
CA CYS A 28 6.29 4.41 7.95
C CYS A 28 6.17 5.72 8.75
N ALA A 29 5.26 5.76 9.73
CA ALA A 29 5.31 6.72 10.81
C ALA A 29 6.36 6.23 11.82
N GLY A 30 7.63 6.16 11.38
CA GLY A 30 8.74 6.06 12.31
C GLY A 30 8.77 7.35 13.12
N LYS A 31 8.82 7.26 14.45
CA LYS A 31 9.11 8.37 15.35
C LYS A 31 10.50 8.92 15.01
N SER A 32 10.61 9.74 13.98
CA SER A 32 11.71 10.66 13.84
C SER A 32 11.29 11.90 14.61
N ASN A 33 11.96 12.18 15.73
CA ASN A 33 11.93 13.48 16.36
C ASN A 33 12.58 14.51 15.44
N ILE A 34 11.93 14.81 14.32
CA ILE A 34 12.25 16.01 13.55
C ILE A 34 11.32 17.08 14.06
N THR A 35 11.83 17.82 15.06
CA THR A 35 11.28 19.10 15.49
C THR A 35 11.55 20.12 14.40
N THR A 36 10.72 20.15 13.37
CA THR A 36 10.71 21.23 12.39
C THR A 36 9.47 22.06 12.61
N GLY A 37 9.70 23.29 12.98
CA GLY A 37 8.87 24.47 13.12
C GLY A 37 7.36 24.32 12.98
N SER A 38 6.65 24.74 14.04
CA SER A 38 5.23 25.18 14.08
C SER A 38 4.29 24.58 13.03
N ILE A 39 4.03 23.28 13.10
CA ILE A 39 2.84 22.70 12.50
C ILE A 39 1.67 22.98 13.44
N ALA A 40 0.58 23.53 12.89
CA ALA A 40 -0.62 23.84 13.62
C ALA A 40 -1.02 22.68 14.54
N ARG A 41 -1.03 22.95 15.78
CA ARG A 41 -1.47 22.33 17.02
C ARG A 41 -2.58 21.27 16.93
N THR A 42 -2.38 20.20 16.21
CA THR A 42 -3.04 18.93 16.51
C THR A 42 -1.93 18.03 17.03
N GLY A 43 -1.70 17.90 18.30
CA GLY A 43 -0.60 17.11 18.88
C GLY A 43 -0.68 15.61 18.60
N LYS A 44 -1.39 15.21 17.55
CA LYS A 44 -1.68 13.85 17.10
C LYS A 44 -0.93 13.54 15.81
N PRO A 45 -0.17 12.43 15.74
CA PRO A 45 0.49 12.00 14.51
C PRO A 45 -0.51 11.84 13.35
N VAL A 46 -0.11 12.23 12.15
CA VAL A 46 -0.98 12.18 10.95
C VAL A 46 -1.55 10.77 10.71
N GLY A 47 -0.78 9.71 11.01
CA GLY A 47 -1.22 8.31 10.90
C GLY A 47 -2.33 7.89 11.86
N GLU A 48 -2.61 8.68 12.89
CA GLU A 48 -3.66 8.42 13.89
C GLU A 48 -4.89 9.32 13.71
N MET A 49 -4.87 10.20 12.70
CA MET A 49 -5.96 11.14 12.41
C MET A 49 -7.13 10.43 11.74
N ASN A 50 -8.34 10.79 12.14
CA ASN A 50 -9.54 10.38 11.41
C ASN A 50 -9.75 11.20 10.13
N ALA A 51 -10.72 10.83 9.31
CA ALA A 51 -10.97 11.48 8.02
C ALA A 51 -11.28 12.98 8.10
N SER A 52 -11.90 13.48 9.18
CA SER A 52 -12.15 14.91 9.36
C SER A 52 -10.91 15.65 9.80
N GLU A 53 -10.12 15.05 10.70
CA GLU A 53 -8.83 15.58 11.14
C GLU A 53 -7.84 15.68 9.96
N LEU A 54 -7.81 14.66 9.09
CA LEU A 54 -6.97 14.67 7.89
C LEU A 54 -7.38 15.77 6.90
N ARG A 55 -8.69 16.03 6.71
CA ARG A 55 -9.14 17.14 5.87
C ARG A 55 -8.72 18.49 6.43
N ASN A 56 -8.94 18.72 7.72
CA ASN A 56 -8.54 19.96 8.39
C ASN A 56 -7.01 20.16 8.35
N ALA A 57 -6.24 19.09 8.52
CA ALA A 57 -4.79 19.12 8.39
C ALA A 57 -4.36 19.48 6.96
N ALA A 58 -5.02 18.91 5.93
CA ALA A 58 -4.75 19.25 4.54
C ALA A 58 -4.99 20.74 4.25
N ASP A 59 -6.07 21.31 4.74
CA ASP A 59 -6.39 22.72 4.54
C ASP A 59 -5.38 23.63 5.25
N SER A 60 -5.04 23.32 6.50
CA SER A 60 -4.09 24.10 7.28
C SER A 60 -2.67 24.05 6.70
N ILE A 61 -2.17 22.85 6.35
CA ILE A 61 -0.84 22.67 5.78
C ILE A 61 -0.81 23.21 4.34
N GLY A 62 -1.90 23.11 3.60
CA GLY A 62 -2.06 23.69 2.28
C GLY A 62 -1.85 25.20 2.28
N GLN A 63 -2.47 25.93 3.21
CA GLN A 63 -2.24 27.38 3.39
C GLN A 63 -0.79 27.70 3.71
N ALA A 64 -0.11 26.86 4.50
CA ALA A 64 1.31 27.05 4.81
C ALA A 64 2.19 26.80 3.57
N TYR A 65 1.85 25.77 2.77
CA TYR A 65 2.53 25.44 1.53
C TYR A 65 2.39 26.57 0.48
N GLU A 66 1.19 27.15 0.33
CA GLU A 66 0.95 28.27 -0.60
C GLU A 66 1.83 29.49 -0.32
N LYS A 67 2.16 29.73 0.95
CA LYS A 67 3.06 30.83 1.36
C LYS A 67 4.52 30.56 1.00
N ASN A 68 4.95 29.31 0.96
CA ASN A 68 6.31 28.92 0.61
C ASN A 68 6.35 27.57 -0.12
N PRO A 69 5.99 27.52 -1.43
CA PRO A 69 5.91 26.27 -2.20
C PRO A 69 7.26 25.57 -2.42
N LYS A 70 8.37 26.24 -2.11
CA LYS A 70 9.73 25.68 -2.28
C LYS A 70 10.23 25.00 -1.01
N ASP A 71 9.54 25.18 0.12
CA ASP A 71 9.94 24.54 1.38
C ASP A 71 9.70 23.03 1.33
N ALA A 72 10.81 22.29 1.44
CA ALA A 72 10.80 20.84 1.35
C ALA A 72 9.94 20.19 2.44
N ALA A 73 10.09 20.65 3.69
CA ALA A 73 9.42 20.04 4.83
C ALA A 73 7.89 20.23 4.76
N THR A 74 7.44 21.44 4.49
CA THR A 74 6.01 21.75 4.33
C THR A 74 5.41 21.02 3.16
N GLY A 75 6.12 20.99 2.01
CA GLY A 75 5.65 20.27 0.82
C GLY A 75 5.53 18.75 1.03
N ILE A 76 6.51 18.12 1.67
CA ILE A 76 6.48 16.70 2.02
C ILE A 76 5.30 16.40 2.96
N ASN A 77 5.10 17.23 4.00
CA ASN A 77 4.01 17.05 4.96
C ASN A 77 2.65 17.21 4.28
N TYR A 78 2.50 18.22 3.42
CA TYR A 78 1.26 18.44 2.67
C TYR A 78 0.94 17.27 1.74
N ALA A 79 1.92 16.81 0.96
CA ALA A 79 1.75 15.67 0.08
C ALA A 79 1.39 14.38 0.85
N ASN A 80 1.98 14.16 2.02
CA ASN A 80 1.64 13.01 2.86
C ASN A 80 0.18 13.04 3.32
N VAL A 81 -0.30 14.19 3.81
CA VAL A 81 -1.70 14.35 4.23
C VAL A 81 -2.66 14.21 3.05
N LEU A 82 -2.33 14.75 1.88
CA LEU A 82 -3.12 14.59 0.67
C LEU A 82 -3.23 13.11 0.27
N ARG A 83 -2.14 12.36 0.30
CA ARG A 83 -2.16 10.91 0.02
C ARG A 83 -3.05 10.15 1.00
N MET A 84 -2.97 10.45 2.28
CA MET A 84 -3.83 9.81 3.30
C MET A 84 -5.30 10.15 3.13
N ASN A 85 -5.62 11.29 2.51
CA ASN A 85 -6.97 11.68 2.08
C ASN A 85 -7.37 11.08 0.71
N GLY A 86 -6.53 10.24 0.08
CA GLY A 86 -6.78 9.70 -1.26
C GLY A 86 -6.61 10.70 -2.40
N ARG A 87 -6.12 11.93 -2.12
CA ARG A 87 -5.90 13.00 -3.12
C ARG A 87 -4.56 12.85 -3.80
N ASN A 88 -4.33 11.69 -4.42
CA ASN A 88 -3.03 11.26 -4.92
C ASN A 88 -2.47 12.16 -6.03
N GLU A 89 -3.30 12.59 -6.96
CA GLU A 89 -2.88 13.50 -8.06
C GLU A 89 -2.42 14.86 -7.53
N GLN A 90 -3.08 15.38 -6.51
CA GLN A 90 -2.69 16.63 -5.87
C GLN A 90 -1.38 16.47 -5.09
N ALA A 91 -1.21 15.35 -4.39
CA ALA A 91 0.06 15.04 -3.72
C ALA A 91 1.21 14.95 -4.73
N LEU A 92 0.95 14.36 -5.89
CA LEU A 92 1.93 14.28 -6.99
C LEU A 92 2.30 15.68 -7.50
N ALA A 93 1.32 16.55 -7.78
CA ALA A 93 1.56 17.91 -8.25
C ALA A 93 2.38 18.74 -7.23
N VAL A 94 2.05 18.63 -5.94
CA VAL A 94 2.83 19.27 -4.86
C VAL A 94 4.28 18.76 -4.89
N MET A 95 4.47 17.45 -4.93
CA MET A 95 5.82 16.88 -4.89
C MET A 95 6.64 17.17 -6.17
N GLN A 96 6.00 17.28 -7.33
CA GLN A 96 6.66 17.76 -8.53
C GLN A 96 7.27 19.14 -8.35
N GLN A 97 6.46 20.08 -7.83
CA GLN A 97 6.93 21.45 -7.59
C GLN A 97 8.07 21.52 -6.57
N VAL A 98 7.94 20.74 -5.49
CA VAL A 98 8.98 20.67 -4.44
C VAL A 98 10.26 20.03 -4.98
N ALA A 99 10.17 18.97 -5.79
CA ALA A 99 11.33 18.28 -6.39
C ALA A 99 12.09 19.17 -7.39
N ILE A 100 11.39 20.01 -8.16
CA ILE A 100 12.04 21.00 -9.06
C ILE A 100 12.92 21.96 -8.23
N SER A 101 12.43 22.40 -7.08
CA SER A 101 13.15 23.33 -6.20
C SER A 101 14.25 22.65 -5.37
N ASN A 102 14.18 21.32 -5.17
CA ASN A 102 15.05 20.55 -4.32
C ASN A 102 15.54 19.25 -5.00
N PRO A 103 16.21 19.32 -6.18
CA PRO A 103 16.42 18.17 -7.07
C PRO A 103 17.32 17.06 -6.49
N ASN A 104 18.18 17.38 -5.53
CA ASN A 104 19.12 16.46 -4.91
C ASN A 104 18.79 16.13 -3.46
N ASN A 105 17.65 16.62 -2.96
CA ASN A 105 17.23 16.32 -1.59
C ASN A 105 16.62 14.91 -1.54
N ARG A 106 17.27 13.99 -0.82
CA ARG A 106 16.86 12.58 -0.71
C ARG A 106 15.46 12.41 -0.12
N GLU A 107 15.11 13.22 0.87
CA GLU A 107 13.78 13.16 1.50
C GLU A 107 12.69 13.59 0.52
N VAL A 108 12.97 14.64 -0.26
CA VAL A 108 12.08 15.11 -1.33
C VAL A 108 11.93 14.05 -2.40
N LEU A 109 13.03 13.45 -2.88
CA LEU A 109 12.98 12.37 -3.88
C LEU A 109 12.22 11.15 -3.35
N ALA A 110 12.42 10.78 -2.09
CA ALA A 110 11.69 9.69 -1.45
C ALA A 110 10.17 9.97 -1.39
N ALA A 111 9.78 11.18 -1.00
CA ALA A 111 8.37 11.58 -0.95
C ALA A 111 7.77 11.70 -2.35
N TYR A 112 8.53 12.21 -3.33
CA TYR A 112 8.10 12.30 -4.72
C TYR A 112 7.86 10.92 -5.33
N GLY A 113 8.80 9.98 -5.16
CA GLY A 113 8.60 8.60 -5.62
C GLY A 113 7.37 7.93 -4.99
N LYS A 114 7.12 8.16 -3.69
CA LYS A 114 5.90 7.67 -3.03
C LYS A 114 4.63 8.32 -3.60
N ALA A 115 4.65 9.61 -3.94
CA ALA A 115 3.52 10.30 -4.56
C ALA A 115 3.27 9.79 -5.99
N GLN A 116 4.31 9.56 -6.77
CA GLN A 116 4.23 8.94 -8.10
C GLN A 116 3.61 7.54 -8.02
N ALA A 117 4.06 6.71 -7.08
CA ALA A 117 3.50 5.37 -6.89
C ALA A 117 2.00 5.42 -6.51
N ALA A 118 1.61 6.33 -5.61
CA ALA A 118 0.22 6.52 -5.22
C ALA A 118 -0.69 7.01 -6.38
N ALA A 119 -0.11 7.75 -7.33
CA ALA A 119 -0.79 8.20 -8.57
C ALA A 119 -0.67 7.17 -9.72
N GLY A 120 -0.17 5.96 -9.46
CA GLY A 120 -0.06 4.89 -10.47
C GLY A 120 1.13 5.01 -11.43
N GLN A 121 2.03 6.00 -11.25
CA GLN A 121 3.22 6.20 -12.08
C GLN A 121 4.38 5.31 -11.59
N LEU A 122 4.18 3.99 -11.63
CA LEU A 122 5.03 3.02 -10.93
C LEU A 122 6.48 2.99 -11.42
N GLU A 123 6.72 3.00 -12.74
CA GLU A 123 8.08 2.97 -13.29
C GLU A 123 8.84 4.27 -12.98
N GLN A 124 8.17 5.42 -13.07
CA GLN A 124 8.75 6.70 -12.69
C GLN A 124 9.06 6.73 -11.18
N ALA A 125 8.15 6.20 -10.37
CA ALA A 125 8.33 6.07 -8.93
C ALA A 125 9.57 5.24 -8.59
N LEU A 126 9.74 4.09 -9.25
CA LEU A 126 10.90 3.22 -9.06
C LEU A 126 12.20 3.98 -9.36
N ASN A 127 12.27 4.64 -10.53
CA ASN A 127 13.43 5.42 -10.92
C ASN A 127 13.73 6.56 -9.92
N THR A 128 12.71 7.23 -9.42
CA THR A 128 12.87 8.32 -8.44
C THR A 128 13.37 7.80 -7.09
N ILE A 129 12.86 6.66 -6.61
CA ILE A 129 13.34 6.02 -5.38
C ILE A 129 14.79 5.56 -5.52
N LEU A 130 15.16 4.97 -6.66
CA LEU A 130 16.55 4.57 -6.94
C LEU A 130 17.52 5.76 -6.90
N ARG A 131 17.13 6.90 -7.45
CA ARG A 131 17.92 8.14 -7.38
C ARG A 131 18.08 8.67 -5.96
N ALA A 132 17.12 8.42 -5.07
CA ALA A 132 17.19 8.81 -3.67
C ALA A 132 18.14 7.92 -2.86
N GLN A 133 18.46 6.72 -3.34
CA GLN A 133 19.36 5.79 -2.67
C GLN A 133 20.82 6.16 -2.96
N THR A 134 21.67 6.09 -1.94
CA THR A 134 23.12 6.25 -2.07
C THR A 134 23.83 5.11 -1.36
N PRO A 135 24.87 4.50 -1.95
CA PRO A 135 25.57 3.36 -1.36
C PRO A 135 26.22 3.66 0.02
N ASP A 136 26.66 4.89 0.21
CA ASP A 136 27.30 5.38 1.43
C ASP A 136 26.33 5.61 2.59
N ARG A 137 25.03 5.70 2.30
CA ARG A 137 23.98 5.92 3.31
C ARG A 137 22.76 5.04 3.04
N PRO A 138 22.86 3.72 3.31
CA PRO A 138 21.74 2.81 3.11
C PRO A 138 20.54 3.22 3.99
N ASP A 139 19.37 3.24 3.40
CA ASP A 139 18.11 3.62 4.06
C ASP A 139 17.07 2.53 3.85
N TRP A 140 16.71 1.84 4.92
CA TRP A 140 15.73 0.77 4.90
C TRP A 140 14.35 1.23 4.40
N ARG A 141 14.01 2.51 4.63
CA ARG A 141 12.72 3.08 4.18
C ARG A 141 12.67 3.18 2.66
N LEU A 142 13.78 3.53 2.03
CA LEU A 142 13.88 3.57 0.56
C LEU A 142 13.86 2.15 0.00
N LYS A 143 14.56 1.20 0.61
CA LYS A 143 14.53 -0.22 0.22
C LYS A 143 13.12 -0.79 0.34
N SER A 144 12.41 -0.51 1.43
CA SER A 144 11.03 -0.94 1.62
C SER A 144 10.07 -0.29 0.61
N ALA A 145 10.27 1.00 0.30
CA ALA A 145 9.47 1.69 -0.72
C ALA A 145 9.73 1.13 -2.13
N GLU A 146 10.99 0.81 -2.47
CA GLU A 146 11.35 0.12 -3.71
C GLU A 146 10.62 -1.23 -3.82
N GLY A 147 10.63 -2.04 -2.74
CA GLY A 147 9.89 -3.28 -2.67
C GLY A 147 8.39 -3.11 -2.90
N ALA A 148 7.77 -2.12 -2.27
CA ALA A 148 6.34 -1.86 -2.42
C ALA A 148 5.95 -1.44 -3.85
N ILE A 149 6.81 -0.71 -4.55
CA ILE A 149 6.60 -0.35 -5.96
C ILE A 149 6.78 -1.57 -6.85
N LEU A 150 7.79 -2.42 -6.59
CA LEU A 150 8.02 -3.65 -7.34
C LEU A 150 6.85 -4.64 -7.20
N ASP A 151 6.24 -4.76 -6.02
CA ASP A 151 5.04 -5.57 -5.83
C ASP A 151 3.86 -5.05 -6.66
N GLN A 152 3.65 -3.74 -6.73
CA GLN A 152 2.62 -3.13 -7.57
C GLN A 152 2.89 -3.33 -9.07
N LEU A 153 4.16 -3.44 -9.48
CA LEU A 153 4.58 -3.79 -10.84
C LEU A 153 4.48 -5.29 -11.14
N GLY A 154 4.05 -6.13 -10.18
CA GLY A 154 3.98 -7.58 -10.31
C GLY A 154 5.34 -8.29 -10.20
N ARG A 155 6.41 -7.56 -9.83
CA ARG A 155 7.78 -8.06 -9.69
C ARG A 155 8.05 -8.55 -8.26
N SER A 156 7.16 -9.39 -7.72
CA SER A 156 7.15 -9.75 -6.30
C SER A 156 8.40 -10.50 -5.82
N ALA A 157 9.11 -11.22 -6.70
CA ALA A 157 10.38 -11.85 -6.32
C ALA A 157 11.45 -10.81 -5.98
N GLU A 158 11.54 -9.76 -6.79
CA GLU A 158 12.45 -8.63 -6.56
C GLU A 158 12.02 -7.81 -5.35
N ALA A 159 10.71 -7.56 -5.21
CA ALA A 159 10.15 -6.88 -4.04
C ALA A 159 10.60 -7.55 -2.73
N ARG A 160 10.43 -8.87 -2.62
CA ARG A 160 10.86 -9.63 -1.44
C ARG A 160 12.36 -9.56 -1.17
N GLN A 161 13.18 -9.44 -2.21
CA GLN A 161 14.62 -9.20 -2.04
C GLN A 161 14.86 -7.83 -1.39
N ARG A 162 14.19 -6.75 -1.89
CA ARG A 162 14.34 -5.40 -1.32
C ARG A 162 13.89 -5.34 0.14
N TYR A 163 12.79 -6.02 0.50
CA TYR A 163 12.34 -6.10 1.89
C TYR A 163 13.35 -6.81 2.79
N ARG A 164 14.01 -7.89 2.32
CA ARG A 164 15.08 -8.54 3.09
C ARG A 164 16.27 -7.61 3.29
N GLU A 165 16.73 -6.93 2.23
CA GLU A 165 17.78 -5.91 2.33
C GLU A 165 17.40 -4.78 3.31
N ALA A 166 16.12 -4.41 3.37
CA ALA A 166 15.62 -3.45 4.35
C ALA A 166 15.67 -4.02 5.78
N LEU A 167 15.34 -5.29 5.97
CA LEU A 167 15.45 -5.98 7.28
C LEU A 167 16.90 -6.18 7.71
N ASP A 168 17.86 -6.32 6.79
CA ASP A 168 19.29 -6.38 7.10
C ASP A 168 19.77 -5.05 7.71
N ILE A 169 19.18 -3.92 7.30
CA ILE A 169 19.49 -2.57 7.84
C ILE A 169 18.72 -2.31 9.13
N GLN A 170 17.44 -2.67 9.17
CA GLN A 170 16.54 -2.44 10.31
C GLN A 170 15.81 -3.74 10.66
N PRO A 171 16.44 -4.62 11.46
CA PRO A 171 15.83 -5.87 11.90
C PRO A 171 14.56 -5.66 12.71
N ASN A 172 13.60 -6.55 12.53
CA ASN A 172 12.34 -6.57 13.28
C ASN A 172 11.46 -5.31 13.12
N GLU A 173 11.69 -4.51 12.08
CA GLU A 173 10.84 -3.38 11.77
C GLU A 173 9.47 -3.87 11.32
N SER A 174 8.42 -3.54 12.08
CA SER A 174 7.04 -4.03 11.88
C SER A 174 6.52 -3.75 10.47
N SER A 175 6.77 -2.55 9.95
CA SER A 175 6.30 -2.14 8.62
C SER A 175 6.96 -2.94 7.49
N ILE A 176 8.25 -3.27 7.60
CA ILE A 176 8.95 -4.07 6.59
C ILE A 176 8.45 -5.51 6.63
N LEU A 177 8.34 -6.10 7.84
CA LEU A 177 7.79 -7.45 8.02
C LEU A 177 6.37 -7.57 7.47
N SER A 178 5.54 -6.54 7.70
CA SER A 178 4.18 -6.48 7.17
C SER A 178 4.17 -6.41 5.64
N ASN A 179 4.98 -5.56 5.03
CA ASN A 179 5.10 -5.47 3.58
C ASN A 179 5.58 -6.79 2.96
N LEU A 180 6.59 -7.42 3.56
CA LEU A 180 7.08 -8.73 3.12
C LEU A 180 5.99 -9.80 3.23
N GLY A 181 5.24 -9.81 4.33
CA GLY A 181 4.08 -10.69 4.51
C GLY A 181 3.02 -10.46 3.44
N MET A 182 2.69 -9.22 3.14
CA MET A 182 1.73 -8.88 2.08
C MET A 182 2.22 -9.26 0.68
N SER A 183 3.52 -9.16 0.42
CA SER A 183 4.12 -9.67 -0.82
C SER A 183 3.92 -11.18 -0.99
N TYR A 184 3.95 -11.96 0.11
CA TYR A 184 3.59 -13.38 0.09
C TYR A 184 2.08 -13.61 -0.07
N VAL A 185 1.22 -12.72 0.45
CA VAL A 185 -0.23 -12.77 0.15
C VAL A 185 -0.47 -12.63 -1.34
N LEU A 186 0.18 -11.67 -2.00
CA LEU A 186 0.09 -11.48 -3.46
C LEU A 186 0.55 -12.72 -4.23
N ALA A 187 1.59 -13.41 -3.74
CA ALA A 187 2.08 -14.67 -4.30
C ALA A 187 1.21 -15.91 -3.93
N ARG A 188 0.14 -15.72 -3.15
CA ARG A 188 -0.73 -16.78 -2.61
C ARG A 188 -0.03 -17.78 -1.68
N ASP A 189 1.15 -17.47 -1.18
CA ASP A 189 1.81 -18.23 -0.11
C ASP A 189 1.32 -17.71 1.26
N LEU A 190 0.09 -18.09 1.58
CA LEU A 190 -0.61 -17.56 2.75
C LEU A 190 0.00 -18.02 4.08
N LYS A 191 0.69 -19.18 4.10
CA LYS A 191 1.35 -19.69 5.30
C LYS A 191 2.59 -18.85 5.65
N THR A 192 3.43 -18.60 4.64
CA THR A 192 4.61 -17.74 4.80
C THR A 192 4.19 -16.30 5.11
N ALA A 193 3.13 -15.80 4.43
CA ALA A 193 2.55 -14.49 4.71
C ALA A 193 2.14 -14.35 6.18
N GLU A 194 1.41 -15.32 6.72
CA GLU A 194 0.98 -15.32 8.12
C GLU A 194 2.18 -15.30 9.08
N THR A 195 3.23 -16.06 8.80
CA THR A 195 4.45 -16.07 9.63
C THR A 195 5.05 -14.68 9.76
N TYR A 196 5.25 -13.98 8.64
CA TYR A 196 5.80 -12.62 8.65
C TYR A 196 4.84 -11.61 9.29
N LEU A 197 3.53 -11.71 9.03
CA LEU A 197 2.53 -10.81 9.59
C LEU A 197 2.35 -10.99 11.10
N ARG A 198 2.45 -12.22 11.62
CA ARG A 198 2.48 -12.46 13.08
C ARG A 198 3.73 -11.86 13.71
N SER A 199 4.89 -12.06 13.07
CA SER A 199 6.13 -11.42 13.50
C SER A 199 5.99 -9.89 13.50
N ALA A 200 5.41 -9.30 12.45
CA ALA A 200 5.15 -7.87 12.37
C ALA A 200 4.22 -7.39 13.51
N ALA A 201 3.12 -8.11 13.75
CA ALA A 201 2.12 -7.75 14.76
C ALA A 201 2.65 -7.86 16.20
N SER A 202 3.68 -8.67 16.42
CA SER A 202 4.31 -8.83 17.75
C SER A 202 5.34 -7.73 18.07
N GLN A 203 5.71 -6.88 17.09
CA GLN A 203 6.68 -5.81 17.32
C GLN A 203 6.06 -4.61 18.04
N PRO A 204 6.81 -3.91 18.90
CA PRO A 204 6.31 -2.73 19.62
C PRO A 204 5.81 -1.58 18.71
N GLY A 205 6.27 -1.54 17.45
CA GLY A 205 5.86 -0.54 16.44
C GLY A 205 4.67 -0.97 15.57
N ALA A 206 4.03 -2.12 15.86
CA ALA A 206 2.89 -2.59 15.09
C ALA A 206 1.70 -1.62 15.22
N ASP A 207 1.19 -1.17 14.10
CA ASP A 207 0.01 -0.32 14.00
C ASP A 207 -1.25 -1.15 13.63
N SER A 208 -2.39 -0.46 13.53
CA SER A 208 -3.66 -1.07 13.14
C SER A 208 -3.60 -1.75 11.78
N SER A 209 -2.84 -1.21 10.82
CA SER A 209 -2.76 -1.76 9.46
C SER A 209 -2.06 -3.13 9.45
N VAL A 210 -1.03 -3.31 10.29
CA VAL A 210 -0.33 -4.59 10.44
C VAL A 210 -1.28 -5.69 10.93
N ARG A 211 -2.11 -5.39 11.93
CA ARG A 211 -3.08 -6.35 12.46
C ARG A 211 -4.21 -6.63 11.47
N GLN A 212 -4.64 -5.64 10.71
CA GLN A 212 -5.61 -5.83 9.62
C GLN A 212 -5.04 -6.72 8.50
N ASN A 213 -3.76 -6.53 8.11
CA ASN A 213 -3.08 -7.38 7.15
C ASN A 213 -2.96 -8.83 7.64
N LEU A 214 -2.70 -9.03 8.94
CA LEU A 214 -2.71 -10.36 9.55
C LEU A 214 -4.10 -10.99 9.51
N ALA A 215 -5.15 -10.24 9.88
CA ALA A 215 -6.53 -10.72 9.80
C ALA A 215 -6.91 -11.11 8.37
N LEU A 216 -6.49 -10.33 7.38
CA LEU A 216 -6.69 -10.64 5.96
C LEU A 216 -6.01 -11.97 5.57
N ALA A 217 -4.73 -12.14 5.90
CA ALA A 217 -3.98 -13.34 5.54
C ALA A 217 -4.55 -14.61 6.20
N VAL A 218 -5.02 -14.52 7.45
CA VAL A 218 -5.69 -15.61 8.17
C VAL A 218 -7.06 -15.90 7.58
N GLY A 219 -7.83 -14.87 7.25
CA GLY A 219 -9.16 -15.01 6.65
C GLY A 219 -9.11 -15.60 5.23
N LEU A 220 -8.08 -15.26 4.42
CA LEU A 220 -7.84 -15.86 3.09
C LEU A 220 -7.55 -17.36 3.16
N GLN A 221 -7.10 -17.87 4.32
CA GLN A 221 -6.95 -19.30 4.58
C GLN A 221 -8.26 -19.98 5.03
N GLY A 222 -9.38 -19.25 5.07
CA GLY A 222 -10.68 -19.76 5.54
C GLY A 222 -10.88 -19.74 7.06
N ARG A 223 -9.92 -19.25 7.82
CA ARG A 223 -9.95 -19.17 9.30
C ARG A 223 -10.70 -17.92 9.76
N PHE A 224 -11.97 -17.81 9.41
CA PHE A 224 -12.78 -16.59 9.55
C PHE A 224 -12.97 -16.13 11.00
N GLN A 225 -13.18 -17.07 11.95
CA GLN A 225 -13.36 -16.72 13.36
C GLN A 225 -12.10 -16.10 13.95
N GLU A 226 -10.95 -16.65 13.60
CA GLU A 226 -9.66 -16.12 14.04
C GLU A 226 -9.37 -14.76 13.41
N ALA A 227 -9.63 -14.59 12.11
CA ALA A 227 -9.50 -13.32 11.42
C ALA A 227 -10.38 -12.23 12.09
N GLU A 228 -11.61 -12.57 12.47
CA GLU A 228 -12.50 -11.66 13.19
C GLU A 228 -11.94 -11.29 14.56
N THR A 229 -11.43 -12.27 15.30
CA THR A 229 -10.81 -12.04 16.63
C THR A 229 -9.62 -11.08 16.54
N ILE A 230 -8.77 -11.23 15.50
CA ILE A 230 -7.65 -10.33 15.24
C ILE A 230 -8.16 -8.94 14.87
N ALA A 231 -9.14 -8.84 13.98
CA ALA A 231 -9.70 -7.57 13.54
C ALA A 231 -10.38 -6.77 14.66
N ARG A 232 -11.02 -7.46 15.63
CA ARG A 232 -11.67 -6.84 16.80
C ARG A 232 -10.71 -6.16 17.76
N GLN A 233 -9.41 -6.38 17.64
CA GLN A 233 -8.42 -5.64 18.44
C GLN A 233 -8.34 -4.16 18.03
N GLU A 234 -8.78 -3.83 16.79
CA GLU A 234 -8.66 -2.50 16.20
C GLU A 234 -10.02 -1.91 15.77
N LEU A 235 -10.96 -2.77 15.41
CA LEU A 235 -12.25 -2.40 14.86
C LEU A 235 -13.38 -2.67 15.85
N THR A 236 -14.47 -1.97 15.69
CA THR A 236 -15.71 -2.34 16.40
C THR A 236 -16.17 -3.73 15.96
N ALA A 237 -16.93 -4.42 16.83
CA ALA A 237 -17.43 -5.76 16.53
C ALA A 237 -18.17 -5.84 15.18
N GLY A 238 -19.04 -4.85 14.88
CA GLY A 238 -19.77 -4.79 13.62
C GLY A 238 -18.89 -4.56 12.40
N GLN A 239 -17.83 -3.75 12.52
CA GLN A 239 -16.86 -3.54 11.44
C GLN A 239 -16.02 -4.80 11.17
N ALA A 240 -15.56 -5.48 12.22
CA ALA A 240 -14.79 -6.71 12.09
C ALA A 240 -15.63 -7.82 11.43
N GLU A 241 -16.88 -7.98 11.88
CA GLU A 241 -17.84 -8.93 11.30
C GLU A 241 -18.11 -8.61 9.81
N ALA A 242 -18.38 -7.34 9.46
CA ALA A 242 -18.62 -6.93 8.08
C ALA A 242 -17.42 -7.22 7.17
N ASN A 243 -16.19 -6.94 7.63
CA ASN A 243 -14.98 -7.22 6.88
C ASN A 243 -14.80 -8.72 6.62
N VAL A 244 -15.04 -9.56 7.62
CA VAL A 244 -14.92 -11.01 7.50
C VAL A 244 -16.04 -11.59 6.62
N ALA A 245 -17.28 -11.08 6.74
CA ALA A 245 -18.40 -11.49 5.89
C ALA A 245 -18.12 -11.16 4.41
N TYR A 246 -17.59 -9.97 4.14
CA TYR A 246 -17.17 -9.58 2.80
C TYR A 246 -16.09 -10.51 2.22
N LEU A 247 -15.05 -10.79 3.00
CA LEU A 247 -13.97 -11.71 2.60
C LEU A 247 -14.51 -13.12 2.31
N ARG A 248 -15.40 -13.63 3.16
CA ARG A 248 -16.07 -14.93 2.96
C ARG A 248 -16.87 -14.97 1.66
N SER A 249 -17.63 -13.92 1.39
CA SER A 249 -18.45 -13.84 0.17
C SER A 249 -17.58 -13.83 -1.10
N MET A 250 -16.47 -13.07 -1.09
CA MET A 250 -15.50 -13.04 -2.20
C MET A 250 -14.89 -14.42 -2.48
N LEU A 251 -14.46 -15.13 -1.43
CA LEU A 251 -13.88 -16.46 -1.57
C LEU A 251 -14.91 -17.48 -2.08
N THR A 252 -16.17 -17.37 -1.66
CA THR A 252 -17.27 -18.22 -2.14
C THR A 252 -17.53 -17.97 -3.63
N GLN A 253 -17.61 -16.72 -4.04
CA GLN A 253 -17.76 -16.36 -5.46
C GLN A 253 -16.59 -16.87 -6.30
N GLN A 254 -15.34 -16.68 -5.85
CA GLN A 254 -14.16 -17.17 -6.56
C GLN A 254 -14.18 -18.68 -6.75
N ASN A 255 -14.61 -19.44 -5.74
CA ASN A 255 -14.71 -20.90 -5.82
C ASN A 255 -15.83 -21.32 -6.76
N ALA A 256 -16.97 -20.62 -6.79
CA ALA A 256 -18.06 -20.88 -7.74
C ALA A 256 -17.60 -20.66 -9.19
N TRP A 257 -16.89 -19.55 -9.46
CA TRP A 257 -16.32 -19.29 -10.79
C TRP A 257 -15.31 -20.35 -11.23
N LYS A 258 -14.43 -20.81 -10.32
CA LYS A 258 -13.47 -21.88 -10.62
C LYS A 258 -14.18 -23.19 -10.99
N LYS A 259 -15.26 -23.51 -10.27
CA LYS A 259 -16.06 -24.71 -10.56
C LYS A 259 -16.71 -24.63 -11.94
N LEU A 260 -17.36 -23.51 -12.26
CA LEU A 260 -17.96 -23.29 -13.56
C LEU A 260 -16.94 -23.39 -14.70
N ALA A 261 -15.77 -22.76 -14.55
CA ALA A 261 -14.70 -22.83 -15.54
C ALA A 261 -14.14 -24.26 -15.74
N ALA A 262 -14.11 -25.05 -14.67
CA ALA A 262 -13.70 -26.46 -14.76
C ALA A 262 -14.75 -27.31 -15.46
N ASP A 263 -16.04 -27.08 -15.20
CA ASP A 263 -17.16 -27.78 -15.83
C ASP A 263 -17.22 -27.46 -17.34
N ASP A 264 -17.00 -26.19 -17.74
CA ASP A 264 -16.97 -25.81 -19.18
C ASP A 264 -15.78 -26.43 -19.91
N SER A 265 -14.61 -26.57 -19.26
CA SER A 265 -13.45 -27.23 -19.88
C SER A 265 -13.58 -28.73 -19.99
N GLY A 266 -14.40 -29.35 -19.14
CA GLY A 266 -14.72 -30.80 -19.22
C GLY A 266 -15.74 -31.19 -20.31
N ASN A 267 -16.56 -30.22 -20.77
CA ASN A 267 -17.60 -30.46 -21.79
C ASN A 267 -17.13 -30.18 -23.23
N THR A 268 -15.87 -29.84 -23.46
CA THR A 268 -15.30 -29.51 -24.77
C THR A 268 -14.42 -30.61 -25.36
N ASN A 269 -14.46 -31.85 -24.83
CA ASN A 269 -13.79 -33.05 -25.39
C ASN A 269 -14.78 -34.03 -25.97
#